data_7f65b39d74ab1e4c0d38e01c137a48b0
#
_entry.id   7f65b39d74ab1e4c0d38e01c137a48b0
#
_cell.length_a   1.000
_cell.length_b   1.000
_cell.length_c   1.000
_cell.angle_alpha   90.00
_cell.angle_beta   90.00
_cell.angle_gamma   90.00
#
_symmetry.space_group_name_H-M   'P 1'
#
loop_
_entity.id
_entity.type
_entity.pdbx_description
1 polymer ?
#
loop_
_entity_poly.entity_id
_entity_poly.type
_entity_poly.pdbx_seq_one_letter_code
_entity_poly.pdbx_strand_id
1 'polypeptide(L)'
;MTALTVRTENVSVRFAGVPALDRLDLRLAPGKIHGLLGRNGSGKSTLAAILAGFRRPDDGRVLIEGGDLGAAQEPYENAVVTSRVCLIRESGDRPDAVPVKYAVGLAAALRPYWDADLAGDLLDRFEIPLNKKIQKLSRGKKSALGVVIGIAGRAPLTIFDESYLGMDVPSRNLFYDMLLADYAEVPRTIVLSTHLVSEVSTMLEEVLILDRGRLVTQSPVDALRGRGASIVGPAAAVDEFAAGLTVLAEERLGGTKSTTVLGDLDPALLAQATAAGLEIGPVGLQDLFVHLTGAKA
;
A
#
# COMPACT_ATOMS: atom_id res chain seq x y z
N MET A 1 17.96 -13.27 1.14
CA MET A 1 17.95 -11.78 1.30
C MET A 1 17.20 -11.47 2.57
N THR A 2 17.68 -10.57 3.43
CA THR A 2 17.03 -10.31 4.74
C THR A 2 16.20 -9.03 4.65
N ALA A 3 14.91 -9.14 4.97
CA ALA A 3 13.98 -8.04 4.97
C ALA A 3 14.36 -6.94 5.98
N LEU A 4 13.98 -5.70 5.70
CA LEU A 4 14.29 -4.55 6.55
C LEU A 4 13.08 -4.16 7.41
N THR A 5 13.37 -3.77 8.64
CA THR A 5 12.46 -3.06 9.53
C THR A 5 12.60 -1.56 9.33
N VAL A 6 11.51 -0.84 9.33
CA VAL A 6 11.50 0.62 9.31
C VAL A 6 10.81 1.14 10.56
N ARG A 7 11.37 2.18 11.18
CA ARG A 7 10.76 2.87 12.30
C ARG A 7 10.86 4.38 12.09
N THR A 8 9.77 5.09 12.34
CA THR A 8 9.79 6.55 12.42
C THR A 8 9.58 7.00 13.85
N GLU A 9 10.25 8.06 14.25
CA GLU A 9 10.17 8.65 15.58
C GLU A 9 9.86 10.14 15.46
N ASN A 10 8.62 10.52 15.79
CA ASN A 10 8.11 11.91 15.76
C ASN A 10 8.35 12.65 14.42
N VAL A 11 8.25 11.93 13.30
CA VAL A 11 8.57 12.49 11.97
C VAL A 11 7.55 13.57 11.60
N SER A 12 8.07 14.77 11.34
CA SER A 12 7.27 15.91 10.85
C SER A 12 7.87 16.48 9.58
N VAL A 13 7.00 16.90 8.66
CA VAL A 13 7.37 17.56 7.40
C VAL A 13 6.39 18.66 7.09
N ARG A 14 6.90 19.81 6.68
CA ARG A 14 6.11 20.98 6.28
C ARG A 14 6.49 21.46 4.89
N PHE A 15 5.51 21.92 4.14
CA PHE A 15 5.69 22.63 2.87
C PHE A 15 5.07 24.01 3.01
N ALA A 16 5.89 25.06 2.89
CA ALA A 16 5.45 26.44 3.07
C ALA A 16 4.64 26.66 4.37
N GLY A 17 5.05 26.01 5.46
CA GLY A 17 4.39 26.10 6.77
C GLY A 17 3.20 25.13 6.98
N VAL A 18 2.70 24.51 5.91
CA VAL A 18 1.60 23.53 5.99
C VAL A 18 2.16 22.15 6.33
N PRO A 19 1.67 21.47 7.40
CA PRO A 19 2.14 20.14 7.73
C PRO A 19 1.66 19.10 6.71
N ALA A 20 2.61 18.38 6.11
CA ALA A 20 2.35 17.22 5.26
C ALA A 20 2.47 15.92 6.07
N LEU A 21 3.34 15.90 7.10
CA LEU A 21 3.41 14.88 8.14
C LEU A 21 3.50 15.60 9.49
N ASP A 22 2.82 15.09 10.51
CA ASP A 22 2.77 15.69 11.84
C ASP A 22 3.00 14.63 12.92
N ARG A 23 4.22 14.60 13.47
CA ARG A 23 4.68 13.72 14.54
C ARG A 23 4.32 12.26 14.31
N LEU A 24 4.73 11.76 13.15
CA LEU A 24 4.38 10.43 12.72
C LEU A 24 5.30 9.38 13.35
N ASP A 25 4.70 8.48 14.14
CA ASP A 25 5.34 7.29 14.69
C ASP A 25 4.73 6.06 14.04
N LEU A 26 5.56 5.24 13.38
CA LEU A 26 5.14 3.97 12.79
C LEU A 26 6.28 2.95 12.80
N ARG A 27 5.93 1.68 12.60
CA ARG A 27 6.88 0.60 12.44
C ARG A 27 6.43 -0.35 11.33
N LEU A 28 7.24 -0.51 10.29
CA LEU A 28 7.04 -1.54 9.28
C LEU A 28 7.77 -2.81 9.73
N ALA A 29 7.01 -3.87 9.96
CA ALA A 29 7.56 -5.18 10.28
C ALA A 29 8.30 -5.76 9.06
N PRO A 30 9.43 -6.48 9.26
CA PRO A 30 10.20 -7.01 8.15
C PRO A 30 9.46 -8.14 7.44
N GLY A 31 9.64 -8.25 6.13
CA GLY A 31 9.15 -9.36 5.34
C GLY A 31 7.63 -9.40 5.18
N LYS A 32 6.96 -8.26 5.24
CA LYS A 32 5.51 -8.14 5.04
C LYS A 32 5.14 -7.19 3.91
N ILE A 33 3.94 -7.38 3.37
CA ILE A 33 3.30 -6.43 2.46
C ILE A 33 2.43 -5.49 3.29
N HIS A 34 2.85 -4.23 3.34
CA HIS A 34 2.16 -3.15 4.06
C HIS A 34 1.34 -2.29 3.10
N GLY A 35 0.07 -2.07 3.40
CA GLY A 35 -0.77 -1.09 2.73
C GLY A 35 -0.62 0.29 3.38
N LEU A 36 -0.09 1.26 2.66
CA LEU A 36 -0.10 2.66 3.06
C LEU A 36 -1.33 3.34 2.45
N LEU A 37 -2.41 3.38 3.22
CA LEU A 37 -3.71 3.84 2.76
C LEU A 37 -3.96 5.28 3.19
N GLY A 38 -4.63 6.05 2.36
CA GLY A 38 -4.98 7.44 2.67
C GLY A 38 -5.51 8.16 1.45
N ARG A 39 -6.28 9.21 1.70
CA ARG A 39 -6.78 10.09 0.62
C ARG A 39 -5.64 10.85 -0.05
N ASN A 40 -5.91 11.45 -1.21
CA ASN A 40 -4.96 12.35 -1.85
C ASN A 40 -4.63 13.52 -0.90
N GLY A 41 -3.34 13.83 -0.76
CA GLY A 41 -2.86 14.85 0.18
C GLY A 41 -2.73 14.38 1.63
N SER A 42 -2.94 13.10 1.96
CA SER A 42 -2.79 12.61 3.34
C SER A 42 -1.33 12.48 3.81
N GLY A 43 -0.34 12.63 2.93
CA GLY A 43 1.09 12.56 3.27
C GLY A 43 1.80 11.28 2.78
N LYS A 44 1.13 10.35 2.09
CA LYS A 44 1.70 9.06 1.62
C LYS A 44 3.00 9.23 0.82
N SER A 45 2.96 10.04 -0.24
CA SER A 45 4.15 10.26 -1.10
C SER A 45 5.27 11.00 -0.35
N THR A 46 4.94 11.86 0.61
CA THR A 46 5.92 12.51 1.47
C THR A 46 6.61 11.49 2.37
N LEU A 47 5.83 10.59 2.99
CA LEU A 47 6.36 9.50 3.79
C LEU A 47 7.24 8.57 2.94
N ALA A 48 6.76 8.14 1.77
CA ALA A 48 7.52 7.30 0.86
C ALA A 48 8.88 7.92 0.47
N ALA A 49 8.90 9.23 0.20
CA ALA A 49 10.13 9.96 -0.13
C ALA A 49 11.13 10.00 1.04
N ILE A 50 10.63 10.14 2.28
CA ILE A 50 11.49 10.13 3.48
C ILE A 50 12.05 8.72 3.74
N LEU A 51 11.20 7.69 3.66
CA LEU A 51 11.61 6.29 3.84
C LEU A 51 12.68 5.88 2.81
N ALA A 52 12.60 6.42 1.60
CA ALA A 52 13.58 6.16 0.55
C ALA A 52 14.83 7.07 0.60
N GLY A 53 14.95 7.95 1.58
CA GLY A 53 16.10 8.85 1.73
C GLY A 53 16.14 10.01 0.73
N PHE A 54 15.06 10.26 -0.05
CA PHE A 54 15.00 11.39 -0.98
C PHE A 54 14.78 12.73 -0.29
N ARG A 55 14.33 12.71 0.95
CA ARG A 55 14.10 13.91 1.76
C ARG A 55 14.42 13.63 3.22
N ARG A 56 15.04 14.60 3.88
CA ARG A 56 15.16 14.63 5.34
C ARG A 56 13.85 15.14 5.96
N PRO A 57 13.37 14.56 7.07
CA PRO A 57 12.28 15.16 7.84
C PRO A 57 12.71 16.51 8.42
N ASP A 58 11.75 17.42 8.64
CA ASP A 58 12.02 18.70 9.30
C ASP A 58 12.22 18.50 10.81
N ASP A 59 11.57 17.45 11.37
CA ASP A 59 11.67 17.05 12.78
C ASP A 59 11.55 15.54 12.91
N GLY A 60 12.14 14.97 13.96
CA GLY A 60 12.16 13.53 14.16
C GLY A 60 13.19 12.82 13.29
N ARG A 61 13.09 11.49 13.21
CA ARG A 61 14.01 10.66 12.43
C ARG A 61 13.37 9.39 11.90
N VAL A 62 13.95 8.85 10.84
CA VAL A 62 13.65 7.52 10.29
C VAL A 62 14.83 6.62 10.54
N LEU A 63 14.55 5.43 11.02
CA LEU A 63 15.54 4.40 11.27
C LEU A 63 15.21 3.15 10.46
N ILE A 64 16.19 2.64 9.72
CA ILE A 64 16.11 1.40 8.95
C ILE A 64 17.13 0.44 9.51
N GLU A 65 16.69 -0.76 9.82
CA GLU A 65 17.51 -1.79 10.47
C GLU A 65 17.21 -3.18 9.88
N GLY A 66 18.11 -4.12 10.13
CA GLY A 66 17.97 -5.52 9.71
C GLY A 66 18.84 -5.87 8.50
N GLY A 67 18.75 -7.13 8.09
CA GLY A 67 19.62 -7.62 7.04
C GLY A 67 21.09 -7.51 7.40
N ASP A 68 21.85 -7.02 6.44
CA ASP A 68 23.29 -6.75 6.54
C ASP A 68 23.63 -5.31 6.95
N LEU A 69 22.63 -4.51 7.30
CA LEU A 69 22.83 -3.14 7.78
C LEU A 69 23.41 -3.08 9.20
N GLY A 70 23.21 -4.16 9.99
CA GLY A 70 23.62 -4.17 11.40
C GLY A 70 22.75 -3.27 12.27
N ALA A 71 23.33 -2.19 12.81
CA ALA A 71 22.60 -1.23 13.64
C ALA A 71 21.64 -0.36 12.80
N ALA A 72 20.62 0.18 13.46
CA ALA A 72 19.64 1.08 12.83
C ALA A 72 20.33 2.34 12.27
N GLN A 73 20.03 2.70 11.04
CA GLN A 73 20.61 3.79 10.29
C GLN A 73 19.55 4.69 9.66
N GLU A 74 19.85 5.97 9.53
CA GLU A 74 19.00 6.92 8.81
C GLU A 74 19.24 6.77 7.29
N PRO A 75 18.17 6.85 6.46
CA PRO A 75 18.30 6.68 5.01
C PRO A 75 18.80 7.92 4.28
N TYR A 76 18.62 9.13 4.84
CA TYR A 76 19.00 10.37 4.17
C TYR A 76 20.53 10.49 4.06
N GLU A 77 21.02 10.79 2.83
CA GLU A 77 22.45 10.87 2.50
C GLU A 77 23.27 9.61 2.88
N ASN A 78 22.63 8.45 2.94
CA ASN A 78 23.25 7.18 3.30
C ASN A 78 23.18 6.19 2.13
N ALA A 79 24.25 6.10 1.35
CA ALA A 79 24.32 5.23 0.18
C ALA A 79 24.17 3.74 0.53
N VAL A 80 24.61 3.33 1.73
CA VAL A 80 24.48 1.94 2.19
C VAL A 80 23.02 1.58 2.38
N VAL A 81 22.23 2.44 3.01
CA VAL A 81 20.79 2.21 3.22
C VAL A 81 20.04 2.37 1.89
N THR A 82 20.27 3.44 1.14
CA THR A 82 19.50 3.74 -0.08
C THR A 82 19.73 2.73 -1.20
N SER A 83 20.88 2.03 -1.24
CA SER A 83 21.09 0.91 -2.16
C SER A 83 20.18 -0.29 -1.90
N ARG A 84 19.56 -0.37 -0.72
CA ARG A 84 18.63 -1.43 -0.28
C ARG A 84 17.17 -1.01 -0.30
N VAL A 85 16.90 0.21 -0.72
CA VAL A 85 15.55 0.77 -0.82
C VAL A 85 15.23 1.08 -2.27
N CYS A 86 14.08 0.64 -2.74
CA CYS A 86 13.58 0.97 -4.07
C CYS A 86 12.24 1.70 -3.94
N LEU A 87 12.18 2.94 -4.39
CA LEU A 87 10.94 3.71 -4.49
C LEU A 87 10.52 3.84 -5.95
N ILE A 88 9.31 3.38 -6.26
CA ILE A 88 8.67 3.54 -7.56
C ILE A 88 7.51 4.50 -7.41
N ARG A 89 7.56 5.64 -8.10
CA ARG A 89 6.53 6.68 -8.10
C ARG A 89 5.69 6.65 -9.36
N GLU A 90 4.49 7.18 -9.31
CA GLU A 90 3.64 7.40 -10.47
C GLU A 90 4.34 8.21 -11.57
N SER A 91 4.92 9.35 -11.20
CA SER A 91 5.56 10.29 -12.14
C SER A 91 6.84 9.75 -12.78
N GLY A 92 7.43 8.70 -12.18
CA GLY A 92 8.67 8.06 -12.64
C GLY A 92 9.86 9.00 -12.66
N ASP A 93 10.81 8.80 -11.74
CA ASP A 93 12.09 9.51 -11.70
C ASP A 93 13.07 8.91 -12.74
N ARG A 94 12.64 8.82 -13.99
CA ARG A 94 13.40 8.15 -15.07
C ARG A 94 13.76 9.13 -16.16
N PRO A 95 14.93 8.96 -16.80
CA PRO A 95 15.32 9.79 -17.94
C PRO A 95 14.41 9.50 -19.14
N ASP A 96 13.45 10.35 -19.42
CA ASP A 96 12.43 10.18 -20.46
C ASP A 96 12.98 10.15 -21.90
N ALA A 97 14.13 10.77 -22.14
CA ALA A 97 14.71 10.93 -23.47
C ALA A 97 15.44 9.68 -24.00
N VAL A 98 15.69 8.69 -23.14
CA VAL A 98 16.45 7.48 -23.52
C VAL A 98 15.53 6.32 -23.87
N PRO A 99 15.98 5.35 -24.68
CA PRO A 99 15.30 4.07 -24.88
C PRO A 99 15.15 3.26 -23.59
N VAL A 100 14.08 2.46 -23.49
CA VAL A 100 13.77 1.61 -22.34
C VAL A 100 14.96 0.76 -21.90
N LYS A 101 15.66 0.13 -22.83
CA LYS A 101 16.82 -0.73 -22.53
C LYS A 101 17.91 -0.03 -21.72
N TYR A 102 18.12 1.28 -21.91
CA TYR A 102 19.11 2.02 -21.14
C TYR A 102 18.62 2.29 -19.71
N ALA A 103 17.34 2.57 -19.53
CA ALA A 103 16.77 2.73 -18.18
C ALA A 103 16.80 1.40 -17.40
N VAL A 104 16.50 0.28 -18.06
CA VAL A 104 16.61 -1.06 -17.49
C VAL A 104 18.06 -1.40 -17.15
N GLY A 105 19.00 -1.13 -18.05
CA GLY A 105 20.43 -1.33 -17.79
C GLY A 105 20.96 -0.48 -16.65
N LEU A 106 20.53 0.78 -16.55
CA LEU A 106 20.86 1.65 -15.41
C LEU A 106 20.26 1.12 -14.10
N ALA A 107 19.00 0.65 -14.14
CA ALA A 107 18.35 0.06 -13.00
C ALA A 107 19.10 -1.18 -12.51
N ALA A 108 19.54 -2.04 -13.43
CA ALA A 108 20.36 -3.23 -13.14
C ALA A 108 21.70 -2.86 -12.49
N ALA A 109 22.39 -1.86 -13.03
CA ALA A 109 23.70 -1.43 -12.52
C ALA A 109 23.64 -0.83 -11.11
N LEU A 110 22.51 -0.22 -10.74
CA LEU A 110 22.34 0.49 -9.45
C LEU A 110 21.69 -0.38 -8.36
N ARG A 111 21.19 -1.59 -8.69
CA ARG A 111 20.46 -2.43 -7.74
C ARG A 111 21.20 -3.74 -7.48
N PRO A 112 21.75 -3.93 -6.27
CA PRO A 112 22.56 -5.10 -5.92
C PRO A 112 21.81 -6.44 -6.05
N TYR A 113 20.50 -6.42 -5.97
CA TYR A 113 19.63 -7.62 -5.96
C TYR A 113 18.86 -7.81 -7.27
N TRP A 114 19.28 -7.12 -8.34
CA TRP A 114 18.61 -7.17 -9.63
C TRP A 114 18.52 -8.58 -10.21
N ASP A 115 17.31 -8.99 -10.58
CA ASP A 115 17.02 -10.22 -11.29
C ASP A 115 16.77 -9.92 -12.78
N ALA A 116 17.73 -10.30 -13.63
CA ALA A 116 17.67 -9.99 -15.04
C ALA A 116 16.65 -10.84 -15.82
N ASP A 117 16.49 -12.11 -15.41
CA ASP A 117 15.57 -13.04 -16.06
C ASP A 117 14.12 -12.63 -15.74
N LEU A 118 13.84 -12.32 -14.48
CA LEU A 118 12.55 -11.78 -14.05
C LEU A 118 12.24 -10.44 -14.75
N ALA A 119 13.22 -9.56 -14.90
CA ALA A 119 13.05 -8.30 -15.62
C ALA A 119 12.66 -8.53 -17.08
N GLY A 120 13.29 -9.51 -17.75
CA GLY A 120 12.98 -9.91 -19.12
C GLY A 120 11.54 -10.42 -19.25
N ASP A 121 11.15 -11.39 -18.41
CA ASP A 121 9.79 -11.94 -18.41
C ASP A 121 8.72 -10.85 -18.16
N LEU A 122 8.96 -9.96 -17.20
CA LEU A 122 8.03 -8.86 -16.90
C LEU A 122 7.94 -7.86 -18.07
N LEU A 123 9.06 -7.51 -18.72
CA LEU A 123 9.04 -6.62 -19.88
C LEU A 123 8.23 -7.20 -21.03
N ASP A 124 8.34 -8.50 -21.27
CA ASP A 124 7.58 -9.21 -22.29
C ASP A 124 6.10 -9.27 -21.94
N ARG A 125 5.74 -9.67 -20.73
CA ARG A 125 4.33 -9.74 -20.25
C ARG A 125 3.64 -8.37 -20.30
N PHE A 126 4.33 -7.31 -19.90
CA PHE A 126 3.81 -5.94 -20.03
C PHE A 126 3.97 -5.37 -21.44
N GLU A 127 4.49 -6.14 -22.41
CA GLU A 127 4.72 -5.73 -23.80
C GLU A 127 5.45 -4.38 -23.89
N ILE A 128 6.53 -4.21 -23.17
CA ILE A 128 7.29 -2.95 -23.12
C ILE A 128 8.40 -2.98 -24.18
N PRO A 129 8.35 -2.12 -25.22
CA PRO A 129 9.31 -2.14 -26.30
C PRO A 129 10.66 -1.54 -25.89
N LEU A 130 11.72 -2.38 -25.82
CA LEU A 130 13.05 -2.02 -25.32
C LEU A 130 13.73 -0.88 -26.10
N ASN A 131 13.51 -0.79 -27.40
CA ASN A 131 14.17 0.21 -28.27
C ASN A 131 13.42 1.54 -28.36
N LYS A 132 12.20 1.62 -27.80
CA LYS A 132 11.40 2.85 -27.83
C LYS A 132 11.84 3.79 -26.72
N LYS A 133 11.89 5.10 -27.00
CA LYS A 133 12.16 6.13 -25.98
C LYS A 133 11.02 6.16 -24.96
N ILE A 134 11.36 6.31 -23.67
CA ILE A 134 10.40 6.29 -22.56
C ILE A 134 9.32 7.36 -22.73
N GLN A 135 9.69 8.58 -23.16
CA GLN A 135 8.73 9.66 -23.43
C GLN A 135 7.65 9.29 -24.46
N LYS A 136 7.92 8.33 -25.36
CA LYS A 136 6.99 7.85 -26.40
C LYS A 136 6.11 6.68 -25.93
N LEU A 137 6.28 6.18 -24.71
CA LEU A 137 5.40 5.18 -24.12
C LEU A 137 4.10 5.84 -23.67
N SER A 138 2.99 5.08 -23.68
CA SER A 138 1.77 5.49 -23.01
C SER A 138 1.98 5.62 -21.50
N ARG A 139 1.11 6.34 -20.80
CA ARG A 139 1.17 6.46 -19.33
C ARG A 139 1.18 5.09 -18.65
N GLY A 140 0.30 4.17 -19.08
CA GLY A 140 0.26 2.81 -18.55
C GLY A 140 1.56 2.02 -18.76
N LYS A 141 2.17 2.11 -19.96
CA LYS A 141 3.48 1.45 -20.22
C LYS A 141 4.62 2.11 -19.41
N LYS A 142 4.56 3.41 -19.12
CA LYS A 142 5.52 4.07 -18.23
C LYS A 142 5.37 3.56 -16.79
N SER A 143 4.15 3.43 -16.30
CA SER A 143 3.85 2.84 -15.00
C SER A 143 4.32 1.39 -14.91
N ALA A 144 4.01 0.59 -15.95
CA ALA A 144 4.47 -0.80 -16.05
C ALA A 144 6.00 -0.92 -16.01
N LEU A 145 6.74 -0.06 -16.72
CA LEU A 145 8.20 -0.02 -16.64
C LEU A 145 8.69 0.24 -15.21
N GLY A 146 8.00 1.11 -14.45
CA GLY A 146 8.30 1.34 -13.04
C GLY A 146 8.13 0.08 -12.21
N VAL A 147 6.99 -0.59 -12.39
CA VAL A 147 6.67 -1.84 -11.70
C VAL A 147 7.70 -2.93 -12.02
N VAL A 148 8.09 -3.09 -13.29
CA VAL A 148 9.17 -4.02 -13.69
C VAL A 148 10.46 -3.73 -12.91
N ILE A 149 10.86 -2.45 -12.85
CA ILE A 149 12.08 -2.04 -12.13
C ILE A 149 11.95 -2.32 -10.62
N GLY A 150 10.78 -2.09 -10.04
CA GLY A 150 10.52 -2.33 -8.61
C GLY A 150 10.53 -3.81 -8.23
N ILE A 151 9.87 -4.65 -9.02
CA ILE A 151 9.79 -6.09 -8.78
C ILE A 151 11.16 -6.72 -9.03
N ALA A 152 11.73 -6.56 -10.23
CA ALA A 152 13.01 -7.17 -10.60
C ALA A 152 14.20 -6.60 -9.81
N GLY A 153 14.05 -5.41 -9.23
CA GLY A 153 15.06 -4.81 -8.36
C GLY A 153 15.26 -5.56 -7.04
N ARG A 154 14.28 -6.31 -6.59
CA ARG A 154 14.29 -7.14 -5.36
C ARG A 154 14.91 -6.44 -4.16
N ALA A 155 14.75 -5.11 -4.04
CA ALA A 155 15.30 -4.37 -2.92
C ALA A 155 14.67 -4.84 -1.60
N PRO A 156 15.46 -5.00 -0.51
CA PRO A 156 14.97 -5.42 0.81
C PRO A 156 13.80 -4.60 1.37
N LEU A 157 13.73 -3.31 0.98
CA LEU A 157 12.57 -2.45 1.16
C LEU A 157 12.13 -1.92 -0.22
N THR A 158 10.95 -2.32 -0.68
CA THR A 158 10.40 -1.84 -1.97
C THR A 158 9.10 -1.07 -1.71
N ILE A 159 9.03 0.15 -2.21
CA ILE A 159 7.90 1.07 -2.02
C ILE A 159 7.30 1.39 -3.40
N PHE A 160 6.03 1.05 -3.58
CA PHE A 160 5.25 1.40 -4.76
C PHE A 160 4.29 2.53 -4.38
N ASP A 161 4.61 3.77 -4.78
CA ASP A 161 3.80 4.94 -4.47
C ASP A 161 2.90 5.29 -5.65
N GLU A 162 1.64 4.81 -5.58
CA GLU A 162 0.61 4.95 -6.61
C GLU A 162 1.11 4.59 -8.03
N SER A 163 2.08 3.68 -8.12
CA SER A 163 2.82 3.34 -9.34
C SER A 163 1.99 2.64 -10.43
N TYR A 164 0.80 2.17 -10.10
CA TYR A 164 -0.17 1.54 -11.00
C TYR A 164 -1.07 2.56 -11.71
N LEU A 165 -1.05 3.83 -11.31
CA LEU A 165 -1.89 4.85 -11.93
C LEU A 165 -1.56 5.00 -13.43
N GLY A 166 -2.62 5.01 -14.23
CA GLY A 166 -2.53 5.03 -15.69
C GLY A 166 -2.45 3.66 -16.36
N MET A 167 -2.37 2.56 -15.59
CA MET A 167 -2.56 1.20 -16.13
C MET A 167 -4.05 0.91 -16.29
N ASP A 168 -4.38 0.09 -17.29
CA ASP A 168 -5.69 -0.54 -17.39
C ASP A 168 -5.86 -1.67 -16.38
N VAL A 169 -7.10 -2.16 -16.20
CA VAL A 169 -7.40 -3.20 -15.22
C VAL A 169 -6.58 -4.49 -15.43
N PRO A 170 -6.46 -5.03 -16.68
CA PRO A 170 -5.64 -6.21 -16.92
C PRO A 170 -4.16 -6.01 -16.51
N SER A 171 -3.58 -4.87 -16.83
CA SER A 171 -2.18 -4.57 -16.47
C SER A 171 -2.00 -4.43 -14.95
N ARG A 172 -2.99 -3.87 -14.22
CA ARG A 172 -2.93 -3.80 -12.76
C ARG A 172 -3.02 -5.19 -12.12
N ASN A 173 -3.92 -6.04 -12.61
CA ASN A 173 -4.04 -7.42 -12.13
C ASN A 173 -2.72 -8.17 -12.35
N LEU A 174 -2.14 -8.06 -13.55
CA LEU A 174 -0.83 -8.64 -13.84
C LEU A 174 0.25 -8.13 -12.88
N PHE A 175 0.26 -6.84 -12.56
CA PHE A 175 1.18 -6.29 -11.56
C PHE A 175 1.04 -6.98 -10.21
N TYR A 176 -0.18 -7.09 -9.70
CA TYR A 176 -0.44 -7.69 -8.39
C TYR A 176 -0.09 -9.18 -8.36
N ASP A 177 -0.44 -9.92 -9.41
CA ASP A 177 -0.12 -11.35 -9.53
C ASP A 177 1.39 -11.59 -9.56
N MET A 178 2.13 -10.80 -10.35
CA MET A 178 3.59 -10.91 -10.46
C MET A 178 4.28 -10.48 -9.18
N LEU A 179 3.77 -9.45 -8.49
CA LEU A 179 4.31 -9.02 -7.20
C LEU A 179 4.15 -10.11 -6.13
N LEU A 180 2.98 -10.74 -6.06
CA LEU A 180 2.72 -11.83 -5.11
C LEU A 180 3.56 -13.07 -5.42
N ALA A 181 3.69 -13.44 -6.69
CA ALA A 181 4.50 -14.58 -7.11
C ALA A 181 5.97 -14.39 -6.71
N ASP A 182 6.54 -13.22 -7.02
CA ASP A 182 7.92 -12.89 -6.66
C ASP A 182 8.13 -12.74 -5.12
N TYR A 183 7.12 -12.19 -4.42
CA TYR A 183 7.16 -12.09 -2.96
C TYR A 183 7.14 -13.46 -2.29
N ALA A 184 6.39 -14.43 -2.81
CA ALA A 184 6.36 -15.79 -2.28
C ALA A 184 7.71 -16.50 -2.41
N GLU A 185 8.48 -16.22 -3.49
CA GLU A 185 9.82 -16.76 -3.70
C GLU A 185 10.88 -16.02 -2.89
N VAL A 186 10.80 -14.69 -2.85
CA VAL A 186 11.79 -13.81 -2.21
C VAL A 186 11.07 -12.82 -1.29
N PRO A 187 10.69 -13.28 -0.06
CA PRO A 187 10.03 -12.40 0.92
C PRO A 187 10.90 -11.19 1.28
N ARG A 188 10.31 -10.00 1.24
CA ARG A 188 10.95 -8.73 1.58
C ARG A 188 9.91 -7.73 2.09
N THR A 189 10.32 -6.62 2.65
CA THR A 189 9.40 -5.58 3.10
C THR A 189 8.89 -4.79 1.89
N ILE A 190 7.58 -4.81 1.66
CA ILE A 190 6.92 -4.10 0.56
C ILE A 190 5.91 -3.11 1.14
N VAL A 191 5.90 -1.91 0.59
CA VAL A 191 4.89 -0.87 0.89
C VAL A 191 4.13 -0.55 -0.38
N LEU A 192 2.82 -0.78 -0.36
CA LEU A 192 1.89 -0.38 -1.41
C LEU A 192 1.13 0.86 -0.98
N SER A 193 1.51 2.02 -1.50
CA SER A 193 0.79 3.27 -1.28
C SER A 193 -0.36 3.37 -2.28
N THR A 194 -1.59 3.44 -1.77
CA THR A 194 -2.79 3.42 -2.61
C THR A 194 -3.98 4.10 -1.96
N HIS A 195 -4.90 4.56 -2.80
CA HIS A 195 -6.27 4.92 -2.43
C HIS A 195 -7.30 3.90 -2.95
N LEU A 196 -6.88 2.90 -3.76
CA LEU A 196 -7.73 1.82 -4.29
C LEU A 196 -7.67 0.61 -3.36
N VAL A 197 -8.26 0.75 -2.17
CA VAL A 197 -8.17 -0.24 -1.08
C VAL A 197 -8.71 -1.60 -1.49
N SER A 198 -9.84 -1.63 -2.21
CA SER A 198 -10.50 -2.87 -2.64
C SER A 198 -9.62 -3.75 -3.53
N GLU A 199 -8.79 -3.15 -4.38
CA GLU A 199 -7.94 -3.90 -5.31
C GLU A 199 -6.77 -4.62 -4.62
N VAL A 200 -6.24 -4.04 -3.53
CA VAL A 200 -5.03 -4.55 -2.85
C VAL A 200 -5.33 -5.29 -1.54
N SER A 201 -6.57 -5.22 -1.06
CA SER A 201 -6.96 -5.68 0.28
C SER A 201 -6.66 -7.15 0.58
N THR A 202 -6.58 -8.00 -0.46
CA THR A 202 -6.32 -9.45 -0.32
C THR A 202 -4.84 -9.78 -0.20
N MET A 203 -3.95 -8.88 -0.60
CA MET A 203 -2.51 -9.09 -0.54
C MET A 203 -1.84 -8.42 0.65
N LEU A 204 -2.56 -7.55 1.36
CA LEU A 204 -2.01 -6.81 2.49
C LEU A 204 -2.03 -7.65 3.76
N GLU A 205 -0.91 -7.65 4.49
CA GLU A 205 -0.80 -8.26 5.81
C GLU A 205 -1.00 -7.23 6.94
N GLU A 206 -0.49 -6.03 6.74
CA GLU A 206 -0.67 -4.89 7.63
C GLU A 206 -1.14 -3.66 6.86
N VAL A 207 -1.91 -2.81 7.52
CA VAL A 207 -2.33 -1.53 6.99
C VAL A 207 -1.93 -0.38 7.90
N LEU A 208 -1.51 0.70 7.26
CA LEU A 208 -1.27 2.00 7.86
C LEU A 208 -2.22 2.99 7.19
N ILE A 209 -3.10 3.58 7.96
CA ILE A 209 -4.05 4.58 7.44
C ILE A 209 -3.56 5.95 7.85
N LEU A 210 -3.28 6.79 6.84
CA LEU A 210 -2.91 8.19 7.03
C LEU A 210 -4.08 9.11 6.69
N ASP A 211 -4.33 10.06 7.58
CA ASP A 211 -5.18 11.22 7.29
C ASP A 211 -4.51 12.50 7.75
N ARG A 212 -4.47 13.52 6.87
CA ARG A 212 -3.90 14.85 7.14
C ARG A 212 -2.53 14.82 7.81
N GLY A 213 -1.64 13.96 7.33
CA GLY A 213 -0.27 13.82 7.81
C GLY A 213 -0.12 13.06 9.13
N ARG A 214 -1.17 12.49 9.68
CA ARG A 214 -1.16 11.72 10.93
C ARG A 214 -1.50 10.26 10.69
N LEU A 215 -0.95 9.38 11.52
CA LEU A 215 -1.33 7.98 11.55
C LEU A 215 -2.66 7.83 12.31
N VAL A 216 -3.70 7.40 11.59
CA VAL A 216 -5.02 7.10 12.18
C VAL A 216 -5.02 5.73 12.83
N THR A 217 -4.45 4.74 12.13
CA THR A 217 -4.31 3.39 12.66
C THR A 217 -3.17 2.65 11.95
N GLN A 218 -2.56 1.73 12.68
CA GLN A 218 -1.67 0.70 12.15
C GLN A 218 -2.11 -0.63 12.75
N SER A 219 -2.43 -1.61 11.92
CA SER A 219 -2.98 -2.89 12.38
C SER A 219 -2.77 -3.99 11.34
N PRO A 220 -2.63 -5.26 11.76
CA PRO A 220 -2.86 -6.39 10.87
C PRO A 220 -4.24 -6.30 10.22
N VAL A 221 -4.33 -6.66 8.94
CA VAL A 221 -5.58 -6.56 8.16
C VAL A 221 -6.70 -7.38 8.82
N ASP A 222 -6.40 -8.59 9.26
CA ASP A 222 -7.40 -9.47 9.88
C ASP A 222 -7.92 -8.92 11.21
N ALA A 223 -7.04 -8.32 12.03
CA ALA A 223 -7.43 -7.66 13.27
C ALA A 223 -8.31 -6.43 13.01
N LEU A 224 -8.09 -5.73 11.89
CA LEU A 224 -8.92 -4.59 11.51
C LEU A 224 -10.29 -5.05 11.00
N ARG A 225 -10.33 -6.11 10.17
CA ARG A 225 -11.58 -6.73 9.70
C ARG A 225 -12.43 -7.29 10.84
N GLY A 226 -11.79 -7.84 11.86
CA GLY A 226 -12.46 -8.34 13.07
C GLY A 226 -13.12 -7.28 13.94
N ARG A 227 -12.92 -5.98 13.65
CA ARG A 227 -13.55 -4.88 14.38
C ARG A 227 -14.97 -4.53 13.93
N GLY A 228 -15.55 -5.33 13.05
CA GLY A 228 -16.90 -5.08 12.57
C GLY A 228 -17.43 -6.22 11.74
N ALA A 229 -18.64 -6.05 11.24
CA ALA A 229 -19.28 -7.02 10.36
C ALA A 229 -20.18 -6.35 9.32
N SER A 230 -20.38 -7.05 8.21
CA SER A 230 -21.44 -6.77 7.25
C SER A 230 -22.64 -7.65 7.58
N ILE A 231 -23.81 -7.06 7.72
CA ILE A 231 -25.06 -7.72 8.09
C ILE A 231 -26.01 -7.58 6.90
N VAL A 232 -26.48 -8.70 6.37
CA VAL A 232 -27.36 -8.73 5.18
C VAL A 232 -28.63 -9.50 5.48
N GLY A 233 -29.78 -8.94 5.10
CA GLY A 233 -31.08 -9.60 5.29
C GLY A 233 -32.26 -8.71 4.95
N PRO A 234 -33.48 -9.11 5.36
CA PRO A 234 -34.67 -8.26 5.26
C PRO A 234 -34.46 -6.93 5.97
N ALA A 235 -34.79 -5.81 5.31
CA ALA A 235 -34.43 -4.48 5.78
C ALA A 235 -34.90 -4.20 7.24
N ALA A 236 -36.13 -4.62 7.59
CA ALA A 236 -36.66 -4.42 8.95
C ALA A 236 -35.84 -5.18 10.03
N ALA A 237 -35.43 -6.43 9.72
CA ALA A 237 -34.65 -7.24 10.65
C ALA A 237 -33.20 -6.69 10.79
N VAL A 238 -32.62 -6.18 9.71
CA VAL A 238 -31.30 -5.53 9.73
C VAL A 238 -31.36 -4.24 10.55
N ASP A 239 -32.40 -3.42 10.38
CA ASP A 239 -32.59 -2.17 11.14
C ASP A 239 -32.75 -2.43 12.65
N GLU A 240 -33.53 -3.46 13.01
CA GLU A 240 -33.72 -3.87 14.40
C GLU A 240 -32.41 -4.38 15.03
N PHE A 241 -31.69 -5.23 14.30
CA PHE A 241 -30.42 -5.80 14.79
C PHE A 241 -29.31 -4.74 14.91
N ALA A 242 -29.21 -3.83 13.94
CA ALA A 242 -28.20 -2.77 13.94
C ALA A 242 -28.51 -1.64 14.93
N ALA A 243 -29.69 -1.63 15.54
CA ALA A 243 -30.09 -0.65 16.53
C ALA A 243 -29.14 -0.69 17.75
N GLY A 244 -28.35 0.37 17.93
CA GLY A 244 -27.36 0.46 19.02
C GLY A 244 -25.92 0.12 18.61
N LEU A 245 -25.70 -0.35 17.38
CA LEU A 245 -24.36 -0.52 16.82
C LEU A 245 -23.91 0.74 16.04
N THR A 246 -22.61 0.92 15.91
CA THR A 246 -22.06 2.01 15.07
C THR A 246 -22.14 1.60 13.61
N VAL A 247 -23.07 2.19 12.87
CA VAL A 247 -23.25 1.94 11.44
C VAL A 247 -22.22 2.72 10.64
N LEU A 248 -21.47 2.04 9.75
CA LEU A 248 -20.45 2.62 8.87
C LEU A 248 -21.00 2.90 7.48
N ALA A 249 -21.74 1.94 6.92
CA ALA A 249 -22.32 2.01 5.59
C ALA A 249 -23.64 1.26 5.55
N GLU A 250 -24.52 1.68 4.66
CA GLU A 250 -25.81 1.03 4.39
C GLU A 250 -26.06 1.00 2.89
N GLU A 251 -26.48 -0.17 2.42
CA GLU A 251 -26.95 -0.37 1.04
C GLU A 251 -28.28 -1.07 1.06
N ARG A 252 -29.19 -0.68 0.16
CA ARG A 252 -30.51 -1.27 0.06
C ARG A 252 -30.82 -1.65 -1.38
N LEU A 253 -31.24 -2.89 -1.57
CA LEU A 253 -31.70 -3.41 -2.85
C LEU A 253 -33.06 -4.08 -2.68
N GLY A 254 -34.13 -3.38 -3.07
CA GLY A 254 -35.51 -3.84 -2.87
C GLY A 254 -35.86 -4.01 -1.39
N GLY A 255 -36.24 -5.23 -1.00
CA GLY A 255 -36.55 -5.59 0.39
C GLY A 255 -35.35 -6.01 1.22
N THR A 256 -34.17 -6.18 0.60
CA THR A 256 -32.92 -6.58 1.27
C THR A 256 -32.07 -5.34 1.62
N LYS A 257 -31.50 -5.35 2.79
CA LYS A 257 -30.56 -4.34 3.27
C LYS A 257 -29.24 -5.01 3.64
N SER A 258 -28.13 -4.37 3.29
CA SER A 258 -26.79 -4.65 3.78
C SER A 258 -26.36 -3.47 4.66
N THR A 259 -25.91 -3.75 5.88
CA THR A 259 -25.44 -2.73 6.81
C THR A 259 -24.08 -3.15 7.34
N THR A 260 -23.08 -2.30 7.18
CA THR A 260 -21.74 -2.49 7.76
C THR A 260 -21.70 -1.79 9.11
N VAL A 261 -21.36 -2.55 10.15
CA VAL A 261 -21.28 -2.06 11.53
C VAL A 261 -19.88 -2.18 12.08
N LEU A 262 -19.50 -1.26 12.97
CA LEU A 262 -18.29 -1.34 13.79
C LEU A 262 -18.67 -1.78 15.21
N GLY A 263 -17.92 -2.73 15.74
CA GLY A 263 -18.08 -3.25 17.09
C GLY A 263 -17.69 -4.72 17.19
N ASP A 264 -17.32 -5.15 18.37
CA ASP A 264 -17.09 -6.57 18.64
C ASP A 264 -18.46 -7.28 18.72
N LEU A 265 -18.75 -8.10 17.73
CA LEU A 265 -19.93 -8.95 17.76
C LEU A 265 -19.60 -10.18 18.58
N ASP A 266 -20.12 -10.22 19.80
CA ASP A 266 -19.97 -11.38 20.67
C ASP A 266 -20.74 -12.61 20.12
N PRO A 267 -20.41 -13.83 20.54
CA PRO A 267 -21.09 -15.04 20.07
C PRO A 267 -22.63 -15.04 20.30
N ALA A 268 -23.11 -14.33 21.31
CA ALA A 268 -24.54 -14.23 21.59
C ALA A 268 -25.25 -13.37 20.55
N LEU A 269 -24.63 -12.24 20.19
CA LEU A 269 -25.13 -11.35 19.13
C LEU A 269 -25.13 -12.04 17.77
N LEU A 270 -24.07 -12.82 17.45
CA LEU A 270 -24.00 -13.63 16.24
C LEU A 270 -25.13 -14.68 16.17
N ALA A 271 -25.41 -15.35 17.29
CA ALA A 271 -26.50 -16.31 17.38
C ALA A 271 -27.88 -15.65 17.18
N GLN A 272 -28.09 -14.45 17.73
CA GLN A 272 -29.33 -13.67 17.53
C GLN A 272 -29.53 -13.29 16.07
N ALA A 273 -28.48 -12.81 15.40
CA ALA A 273 -28.54 -12.49 13.97
C ALA A 273 -28.92 -13.72 13.11
N THR A 274 -28.29 -14.85 13.40
CA THR A 274 -28.60 -16.12 12.69
C THR A 274 -30.05 -16.53 12.93
N ALA A 275 -30.56 -16.42 14.16
CA ALA A 275 -31.96 -16.72 14.49
C ALA A 275 -32.95 -15.76 13.79
N ALA A 276 -32.55 -14.51 13.55
CA ALA A 276 -33.32 -13.53 12.80
C ALA A 276 -33.23 -13.70 11.27
N GLY A 277 -32.53 -14.73 10.77
CA GLY A 277 -32.34 -14.98 9.34
C GLY A 277 -31.40 -13.97 8.67
N LEU A 278 -30.49 -13.35 9.43
CA LEU A 278 -29.50 -12.44 8.91
C LEU A 278 -28.21 -13.18 8.55
N GLU A 279 -27.61 -12.81 7.45
CA GLU A 279 -26.28 -13.27 7.06
C GLU A 279 -25.24 -12.27 7.60
N ILE A 280 -24.21 -12.80 8.29
CA ILE A 280 -23.10 -12.01 8.81
C ILE A 280 -21.83 -12.39 8.06
N GLY A 281 -21.19 -11.39 7.49
CA GLY A 281 -19.91 -11.50 6.81
C GLY A 281 -18.85 -10.58 7.41
N PRO A 282 -17.57 -10.76 7.03
CA PRO A 282 -16.50 -9.86 7.44
C PRO A 282 -16.71 -8.48 6.82
N VAL A 283 -16.29 -7.44 7.56
CA VAL A 283 -16.32 -6.07 7.05
C VAL A 283 -15.27 -5.87 5.94
N GLY A 284 -15.63 -5.14 4.89
CA GLY A 284 -14.70 -4.74 3.84
C GLY A 284 -13.66 -3.74 4.35
N LEU A 285 -12.39 -3.93 3.98
CA LEU A 285 -11.34 -2.98 4.33
C LEU A 285 -11.61 -1.58 3.78
N GLN A 286 -12.30 -1.48 2.63
CA GLN A 286 -12.72 -0.22 2.02
C GLN A 286 -13.68 0.56 2.93
N ASP A 287 -14.68 -0.10 3.51
CA ASP A 287 -15.68 0.54 4.38
C ASP A 287 -15.06 1.04 5.67
N LEU A 288 -14.17 0.23 6.26
CA LEU A 288 -13.38 0.63 7.41
C LEU A 288 -12.49 1.83 7.11
N PHE A 289 -11.84 1.85 5.96
CA PHE A 289 -11.00 2.97 5.52
C PHE A 289 -11.82 4.26 5.38
N VAL A 290 -12.98 4.19 4.71
CA VAL A 290 -13.90 5.34 4.54
C VAL A 290 -14.33 5.90 5.90
N HIS A 291 -14.72 5.01 6.82
CA HIS A 291 -15.13 5.42 8.17
C HIS A 291 -13.98 6.07 8.96
N LEU A 292 -12.82 5.40 9.02
CA LEU A 292 -11.67 5.87 9.81
C LEU A 292 -11.08 7.20 9.31
N THR A 293 -11.26 7.51 8.01
CA THR A 293 -10.81 8.78 7.42
C THR A 293 -11.89 9.85 7.36
N GLY A 294 -13.11 9.58 7.89
CA GLY A 294 -14.23 10.51 7.84
C GLY A 294 -14.66 10.88 6.40
N ALA A 295 -14.32 10.05 5.44
CA ALA A 295 -14.75 10.22 4.06
C ALA A 295 -16.27 9.99 4.02
N LYS A 296 -17.07 11.02 3.67
CA LYS A 296 -18.46 10.78 3.27
C LYS A 296 -18.41 10.00 1.95
N ALA A 297 -19.13 8.87 1.91
CA ALA A 297 -19.33 8.07 0.72
C ALA A 297 -19.96 8.88 -0.40
#